data_999839e6adfbb7c9f5a8980bde52fe4b
#
_entry.id   999839e6adfbb7c9f5a8980bde52fe4b
#
_cell.length_a   1.000
_cell.length_b   1.000
_cell.length_c   1.000
_cell.angle_alpha   90.00
_cell.angle_beta   90.00
_cell.angle_gamma   90.00
#
_symmetry.space_group_name_H-M   'P 1'
#
loop_
_entity.id
_entity.type
_entity.pdbx_description
1 polymer ?
#
loop_
_entity_poly.entity_id
_entity_poly.type
_entity_poly.pdbx_seq_one_letter_code
_entity_poly.pdbx_strand_id
1 'polypeptide(L)'
;MKKWKLTKVRLLFQIIYTILTNGYLYGYLNGKIYKGSLKYACVPGLNCYSCPGALGSCPIGALQAALNEKQIQIPFAVLGFLFIFGSIFGRFVCGWLCPFGLFQDLLHKIPVFKKRKQLPKHRILKYGKYL
;
A
#
# COMPACT_ATOMS: atom_id res chain seq x y z
N MET A 1 20.94 18.61 7.45
CA MET A 1 19.68 19.35 7.23
C MET A 1 18.83 18.85 6.04
N LYS A 2 19.43 18.37 4.95
CA LYS A 2 18.72 17.88 3.73
C LYS A 2 17.82 16.64 3.96
N LYS A 3 18.25 15.68 4.77
CA LYS A 3 17.50 14.45 5.09
C LYS A 3 16.14 14.72 5.77
N TRP A 4 16.08 15.69 6.65
CA TRP A 4 14.88 16.00 7.42
C TRP A 4 13.77 16.63 6.58
N LYS A 5 14.14 17.46 5.60
CA LYS A 5 13.20 18.03 4.63
C LYS A 5 12.59 16.94 3.74
N LEU A 6 13.41 16.00 3.27
CA LEU A 6 12.96 14.89 2.41
C LEU A 6 11.95 13.98 3.12
N THR A 7 12.15 13.70 4.42
CA THR A 7 11.23 12.90 5.21
C THR A 7 9.87 13.57 5.40
N LYS A 8 9.86 14.89 5.59
CA LYS A 8 8.59 15.65 5.69
C LYS A 8 7.83 15.69 4.38
N VAL A 9 8.53 15.88 3.26
CA VAL A 9 7.93 15.87 1.92
C VAL A 9 7.34 14.50 1.62
N ARG A 10 8.08 13.41 1.89
CA ARG A 10 7.57 12.03 1.74
C ARG A 10 6.30 11.80 2.55
N LEU A 11 6.30 12.19 3.82
CA LEU A 11 5.14 12.05 4.70
C LEU A 11 3.92 12.81 4.16
N LEU A 12 4.12 14.03 3.66
CA LEU A 12 3.06 14.82 3.05
C LEU A 12 2.45 14.12 1.84
N PHE A 13 3.29 13.62 0.93
CA PHE A 13 2.83 12.85 -0.22
C PHE A 13 2.06 11.59 0.18
N GLN A 14 2.54 10.84 1.17
CA GLN A 14 1.86 9.64 1.68
C GLN A 14 0.48 9.99 2.26
N ILE A 15 0.37 11.07 3.03
CA ILE A 15 -0.91 11.51 3.62
C ILE A 15 -1.89 11.92 2.51
N ILE A 16 -1.47 12.76 1.57
CA ILE A 16 -2.32 13.21 0.46
C ILE A 16 -2.80 12.01 -0.35
N TYR A 17 -1.89 11.12 -0.72
CA TYR A 17 -2.23 9.94 -1.50
C TYR A 17 -3.17 8.99 -0.75
N THR A 18 -2.97 8.79 0.55
CA THR A 18 -3.84 7.97 1.40
C THR A 18 -5.25 8.56 1.47
N ILE A 19 -5.38 9.87 1.61
CA ILE A 19 -6.68 10.56 1.62
C ILE A 19 -7.37 10.42 0.25
N LEU A 20 -6.63 10.60 -0.85
CA LEU A 20 -7.17 10.47 -2.20
C LEU A 20 -7.65 9.05 -2.50
N THR A 21 -6.93 8.03 -2.05
CA THR A 21 -7.25 6.62 -2.34
C THR A 21 -8.24 6.00 -1.36
N ASN A 22 -8.34 6.53 -0.14
CA ASN A 22 -9.20 6.03 0.93
C ASN A 22 -10.17 7.09 1.48
N GLY A 23 -10.55 8.08 0.67
CA GLY A 23 -11.39 9.19 1.08
C GLY A 23 -12.88 8.87 1.28
N TYR A 24 -13.32 7.64 1.05
CA TYR A 24 -14.73 7.27 1.20
C TYR A 24 -15.08 6.97 2.68
N LEU A 25 -15.07 8.02 3.51
CA LEU A 25 -15.38 7.91 4.95
C LEU A 25 -16.81 7.43 5.22
N TYR A 26 -17.75 7.72 4.33
CA TYR A 26 -19.13 7.27 4.43
C TYR A 26 -19.26 5.74 4.43
N GLY A 27 -18.38 5.05 3.70
CA GLY A 27 -18.31 3.59 3.70
C GLY A 27 -17.93 2.99 5.05
N TYR A 28 -17.05 3.65 5.80
CA TYR A 28 -16.68 3.22 7.15
C TYR A 28 -17.86 3.33 8.13
N LEU A 29 -18.64 4.39 8.04
CA LEU A 29 -19.78 4.61 8.93
C LEU A 29 -20.93 3.63 8.67
N ASN A 30 -21.15 3.26 7.41
CA ASN A 30 -22.27 2.40 7.01
C ASN A 30 -21.86 0.96 6.69
N GLY A 31 -20.60 0.60 6.83
CA GLY A 31 -20.09 -0.74 6.50
C GLY A 31 -20.29 -1.15 5.04
N LYS A 32 -20.48 -0.18 4.12
CA LYS A 32 -20.73 -0.46 2.70
C LYS A 32 -19.48 -0.21 1.86
N ILE A 33 -19.15 -1.17 1.00
CA ILE A 33 -18.05 -1.05 0.04
C ILE A 33 -18.47 -0.12 -1.10
N TYR A 34 -17.57 0.78 -1.50
CA TYR A 34 -17.79 1.63 -2.66
C TYR A 34 -17.90 0.79 -3.95
N LYS A 35 -19.00 0.95 -4.69
CA LYS A 35 -19.29 0.22 -5.95
C LYS A 35 -19.25 1.13 -7.20
N GLY A 36 -18.68 2.31 -7.10
CA GLY A 36 -18.57 3.24 -8.23
C GLY A 36 -17.51 2.82 -9.26
N SER A 37 -17.56 3.45 -10.43
CA SER A 37 -16.62 3.20 -11.54
C SER A 37 -15.16 3.45 -11.19
N LEU A 38 -14.86 4.30 -10.21
CA LEU A 38 -13.50 4.52 -9.71
C LEU A 38 -12.86 3.25 -9.09
N LYS A 39 -13.66 2.27 -8.69
CA LYS A 39 -13.17 0.99 -8.16
C LYS A 39 -12.37 0.16 -9.18
N TYR A 40 -12.65 0.38 -10.47
CA TYR A 40 -11.92 -0.29 -11.56
C TYR A 40 -10.57 0.37 -11.86
N ALA A 41 -10.31 1.57 -11.31
CA ALA A 41 -9.01 2.21 -11.44
C ALA A 41 -7.97 1.50 -10.56
N CYS A 42 -6.95 0.94 -11.21
CA CYS A 42 -5.80 0.37 -10.51
C CYS A 42 -4.94 1.49 -9.92
N VAL A 43 -4.83 1.53 -8.60
CA VAL A 43 -3.95 2.45 -7.88
C VAL A 43 -2.67 1.74 -7.49
N PRO A 44 -1.50 2.33 -7.76
CA PRO A 44 -0.20 1.75 -7.42
C PRO A 44 0.06 1.87 -5.91
N GLY A 45 -0.62 1.10 -5.11
CA GLY A 45 -0.44 1.09 -3.65
C GLY A 45 -1.23 -0.06 -3.05
N LEU A 46 -0.84 -0.51 -1.85
CA LEU A 46 -1.59 -1.53 -1.12
C LEU A 46 -2.91 -0.96 -0.62
N ASN A 47 -3.96 -1.15 -1.42
CA ASN A 47 -5.31 -0.72 -1.10
C ASN A 47 -6.26 -1.90 -1.28
N CYS A 48 -6.82 -2.40 -0.20
CA CYS A 48 -7.65 -3.60 -0.24
C CYS A 48 -8.95 -3.35 -1.02
N TYR A 49 -9.30 -4.27 -1.95
CA TYR A 49 -10.53 -4.19 -2.72
C TYR A 49 -11.78 -4.15 -1.83
N SER A 50 -11.78 -4.92 -0.76
CA SER A 50 -12.90 -5.02 0.20
C SER A 50 -12.90 -3.93 1.26
N CYS A 51 -11.94 -3.01 1.26
CA CYS A 51 -11.92 -1.91 2.23
C CYS A 51 -13.08 -0.94 1.97
N PRO A 52 -13.91 -0.64 2.99
CA PRO A 52 -15.07 0.26 2.83
C PRO A 52 -14.68 1.70 2.47
N GLY A 53 -13.47 2.13 2.86
CA GLY A 53 -12.98 3.47 2.55
C GLY A 53 -12.23 3.59 1.22
N ALA A 54 -11.93 2.48 0.54
CA ALA A 54 -11.13 2.46 -0.65
C ALA A 54 -11.92 2.87 -1.89
N LEU A 55 -11.50 3.97 -2.53
CA LEU A 55 -12.05 4.44 -3.81
C LEU A 55 -11.50 3.66 -4.99
N GLY A 56 -10.22 3.27 -4.96
CA GLY A 56 -9.57 2.44 -5.98
C GLY A 56 -9.07 1.12 -5.40
N SER A 57 -8.74 0.16 -6.27
CA SER A 57 -8.18 -1.13 -5.86
C SER A 57 -6.71 -1.27 -6.27
N CYS A 58 -5.91 -1.93 -5.43
CA CYS A 58 -4.56 -2.30 -5.85
C CYS A 58 -4.61 -3.43 -6.89
N PRO A 59 -3.58 -3.56 -7.75
CA PRO A 59 -3.53 -4.62 -8.76
C PRO A 59 -3.67 -6.02 -8.17
N ILE A 60 -3.09 -6.26 -7.00
CA ILE A 60 -3.17 -7.55 -6.29
C ILE A 60 -4.61 -7.81 -5.81
N GLY A 61 -5.27 -6.79 -5.25
CA GLY A 61 -6.67 -6.90 -4.81
C GLY A 61 -7.63 -7.09 -5.98
N ALA A 62 -7.39 -6.43 -7.10
CA ALA A 62 -8.16 -6.62 -8.33
C ALA A 62 -7.98 -8.03 -8.91
N LEU A 63 -6.75 -8.54 -8.91
CA LEU A 63 -6.46 -9.92 -9.32
C LEU A 63 -7.16 -10.94 -8.41
N GLN A 64 -7.10 -10.74 -7.10
CA GLN A 64 -7.76 -11.61 -6.13
C GLN A 64 -9.29 -11.60 -6.31
N ALA A 65 -9.89 -10.43 -6.56
CA ALA A 65 -11.31 -10.32 -6.83
C ALA A 65 -11.71 -11.05 -8.13
N ALA A 66 -10.92 -10.90 -9.18
CA ALA A 66 -11.15 -11.56 -10.47
C ALA A 66 -11.02 -13.09 -10.39
N LEU A 67 -10.09 -13.60 -9.59
CA LEU A 67 -9.93 -15.05 -9.37
C LEU A 67 -11.05 -15.66 -8.51
N ASN A 68 -11.71 -14.84 -7.70
CA ASN A 68 -12.83 -15.29 -6.85
C ASN A 68 -14.18 -15.26 -7.56
N GLU A 69 -14.24 -14.74 -8.78
CA GLU A 69 -15.44 -14.73 -9.60
C GLU A 69 -15.65 -16.08 -10.28
N LYS A 70 -16.92 -16.52 -10.40
CA LYS A 70 -17.27 -17.84 -10.97
C LYS A 70 -16.77 -18.06 -12.41
N GLN A 71 -16.55 -16.99 -13.16
CA GLN A 71 -15.87 -17.02 -14.45
C GLN A 71 -14.45 -16.47 -14.28
N ILE A 72 -13.49 -17.35 -14.28
CA ILE A 72 -12.06 -17.01 -14.19
C ILE A 72 -11.66 -16.30 -15.49
N GLN A 73 -11.83 -14.99 -15.50
CA GLN A 73 -11.24 -14.14 -16.54
C GLN A 73 -9.92 -13.60 -16.01
N ILE A 74 -8.84 -14.07 -16.58
CA ILE A 74 -7.51 -13.57 -16.24
C ILE A 74 -7.42 -12.12 -16.72
N PRO A 75 -7.34 -11.12 -15.84
CA PRO A 75 -7.28 -9.72 -16.24
C PRO A 75 -5.87 -9.40 -16.73
N PHE A 76 -5.60 -9.63 -18.00
CA PHE A 76 -4.30 -9.35 -18.63
C PHE A 76 -3.86 -7.89 -18.43
N ALA A 77 -4.82 -6.96 -18.40
CA ALA A 77 -4.56 -5.55 -18.11
C ALA A 77 -3.96 -5.34 -16.71
N VAL A 78 -4.48 -6.05 -15.69
CA VAL A 78 -3.97 -5.98 -14.31
C VAL A 78 -2.58 -6.59 -14.22
N LEU A 79 -2.35 -7.73 -14.90
CA LEU A 79 -1.03 -8.35 -14.98
C LEU A 79 -0.02 -7.42 -15.66
N GLY A 80 -0.36 -6.84 -16.80
CA GLY A 80 0.49 -5.89 -17.52
C GLY A 80 0.84 -4.67 -16.66
N PHE A 81 -0.15 -4.10 -15.97
CA PHE A 81 0.05 -2.99 -15.03
C PHE A 81 1.02 -3.37 -13.91
N LEU A 82 0.83 -4.57 -13.33
CA LEU A 82 1.67 -5.07 -12.23
C LEU A 82 3.12 -5.29 -12.67
N PHE A 83 3.34 -5.85 -13.86
CA PHE A 83 4.66 -6.03 -14.43
C PHE A 83 5.36 -4.71 -14.70
N ILE A 84 4.70 -3.75 -15.36
CA ILE A 84 5.27 -2.45 -15.70
C ILE A 84 5.59 -1.67 -14.43
N PHE A 85 4.61 -1.49 -13.55
CA PHE A 85 4.80 -0.71 -12.32
C PHE A 85 5.72 -1.42 -11.32
N GLY A 86 5.66 -2.74 -11.21
CA GLY A 86 6.53 -3.52 -10.35
C GLY A 86 8.00 -3.46 -10.77
N SER A 87 8.27 -3.53 -12.08
CA SER A 87 9.64 -3.48 -12.61
C SER A 87 10.26 -2.09 -12.50
N ILE A 88 9.51 -1.04 -12.84
CA ILE A 88 10.04 0.33 -12.94
C ILE A 88 10.01 1.01 -11.58
N PHE A 89 8.90 0.91 -10.86
CA PHE A 89 8.64 1.69 -9.65
C PHE A 89 8.58 0.86 -8.36
N GLY A 90 8.90 -0.43 -8.37
CA GLY A 90 8.64 -1.36 -7.27
C GLY A 90 8.92 -0.81 -5.87
N ARG A 91 10.14 -0.33 -5.60
CA ARG A 91 10.49 0.24 -4.28
C ARG A 91 9.96 1.64 -4.05
N PHE A 92 9.77 2.42 -5.11
CA PHE A 92 9.29 3.79 -5.01
C PHE A 92 7.82 3.83 -4.59
N VAL A 93 6.99 2.99 -5.19
CA VAL A 93 5.57 2.86 -4.84
C VAL A 93 5.39 2.49 -3.37
N CYS A 94 6.12 1.46 -2.90
CA CYS A 94 6.03 1.04 -1.50
C CYS A 94 6.53 2.10 -0.51
N GLY A 95 7.50 2.90 -0.89
CA GLY A 95 8.10 3.91 -0.01
C GLY A 95 7.39 5.25 0.01
N TRP A 96 6.70 5.64 -1.08
CA TRP A 96 6.13 6.98 -1.24
C TRP A 96 4.61 7.01 -1.38
N LEU A 97 4.01 6.01 -1.99
CA LEU A 97 2.59 5.97 -2.33
C LEU A 97 1.78 4.98 -1.48
N CYS A 98 2.45 4.02 -0.82
CA CYS A 98 1.72 2.99 -0.10
C CYS A 98 1.15 3.51 1.23
N PRO A 99 -0.17 3.43 1.48
CA PRO A 99 -0.78 3.76 2.77
C PRO A 99 -0.22 2.94 3.93
N PHE A 100 0.20 1.70 3.66
CA PHE A 100 0.84 0.84 4.65
C PHE A 100 2.21 1.37 5.08
N GLY A 101 2.96 2.00 4.17
CA GLY A 101 4.20 2.69 4.49
C GLY A 101 3.99 3.87 5.45
N LEU A 102 2.90 4.62 5.28
CA LEU A 102 2.50 5.69 6.20
C LEU A 102 2.22 5.13 7.61
N PHE A 103 1.47 4.03 7.68
CA PHE A 103 1.15 3.36 8.95
C PHE A 103 2.42 2.88 9.66
N GLN A 104 3.37 2.29 8.93
CA GLN A 104 4.67 1.88 9.47
C GLN A 104 5.50 3.06 9.99
N ASP A 105 5.55 4.16 9.25
CA ASP A 105 6.26 5.38 9.67
C ASP A 105 5.60 6.00 10.91
N LEU A 106 4.27 5.95 11.02
CA LEU A 106 3.52 6.42 12.18
C LEU A 106 3.81 5.56 13.42
N LEU A 107 3.73 4.22 13.28
CA LEU A 107 4.09 3.28 14.34
C LEU A 107 5.54 3.46 14.80
N HIS A 108 6.45 3.71 13.88
CA HIS A 108 7.84 3.95 14.21
C HIS A 108 8.06 5.25 15.00
N LYS A 109 7.17 6.22 14.85
CA LYS A 109 7.22 7.51 15.58
C LYS A 109 6.73 7.38 17.03
N ILE A 110 5.90 6.38 17.33
CA ILE A 110 5.38 6.16 18.69
C ILE A 110 6.52 5.62 19.57
N PRO A 111 6.86 6.26 20.70
CA PRO A 111 8.00 5.88 21.55
C PRO A 111 7.75 4.66 22.47
N VAL A 112 6.66 3.92 22.24
CA VAL A 112 6.24 2.79 23.08
C VAL A 112 7.25 1.63 23.06
N PHE A 113 7.94 1.43 21.94
CA PHE A 113 8.94 0.39 21.82
C PHE A 113 10.35 0.95 21.95
N LYS A 114 11.10 0.45 22.93
CA LYS A 114 12.53 0.76 23.08
C LYS A 114 13.28 0.33 21.82
N LYS A 115 13.60 1.29 20.97
CA LYS A 115 14.28 1.05 19.69
C LYS A 115 15.67 0.50 19.96
N ARG A 116 15.87 -0.80 19.81
CA ARG A 116 17.19 -1.40 19.85
C ARG A 116 17.93 -1.05 18.56
N LYS A 117 19.01 -0.30 18.67
CA LYS A 117 19.86 0.10 17.53
C LYS A 117 20.54 -1.10 16.85
N GLN A 118 20.79 -2.16 17.59
CA GLN A 118 21.38 -3.40 17.07
C GLN A 118 20.72 -4.60 17.74
N LEU A 119 20.26 -5.56 16.94
CA LEU A 119 19.82 -6.85 17.46
C LEU A 119 21.05 -7.74 17.72
N PRO A 120 21.08 -8.46 18.85
CA PRO A 120 22.09 -9.50 19.05
C PRO A 120 21.94 -10.51 17.90
N LYS A 121 23.07 -10.97 17.32
CA LYS A 121 23.11 -11.86 16.15
C LYS A 121 22.59 -11.26 14.83
N HIS A 122 22.73 -9.95 14.64
CA HIS A 122 22.34 -9.26 13.40
C HIS A 122 22.89 -9.94 12.13
N ARG A 123 24.08 -10.55 12.21
CA ARG A 123 24.71 -11.23 11.07
C ARG A 123 23.92 -12.47 10.61
N ILE A 124 23.38 -13.25 11.56
CA ILE A 124 22.58 -14.46 11.28
C ILE A 124 21.18 -14.07 10.78
N LEU A 125 20.55 -13.10 11.44
CA LEU A 125 19.24 -12.56 11.01
C LEU A 125 19.23 -11.96 9.61
N LYS A 126 20.39 -11.45 9.16
CA LYS A 126 20.53 -10.92 7.80
C LYS A 126 20.42 -12.03 6.76
N TYR A 127 20.84 -13.26 7.05
CA TYR A 127 20.72 -14.39 6.13
C TYR A 127 19.30 -14.99 6.12
N GLY A 128 18.53 -14.87 7.21
CA GLY A 128 17.13 -15.33 7.27
C GLY A 128 16.18 -14.65 6.28
N LYS A 129 16.59 -13.53 5.67
CA LYS A 129 15.78 -12.86 4.63
C LYS A 129 15.93 -13.51 3.25
N TYR A 130 16.88 -14.44 3.07
CA TYR A 130 17.14 -15.15 1.81
C TYR A 130 16.63 -16.59 1.85
N LEU A 131 16.07 -17.02 2.98
CA LEU A 131 15.32 -18.27 3.13
C LEU A 131 13.85 -18.01 2.89
#